data_f076b967165c243c2734aafd01cc3e1c
#
_entry.id   f076b967165c243c2734aafd01cc3e1c
#
_cell.length_a   1.000
_cell.length_b   1.000
_cell.length_c   1.000
_cell.angle_alpha   90.00
_cell.angle_beta   90.00
_cell.angle_gamma   90.00
#
_symmetry.space_group_name_H-M   'P 1'
#
loop_
_entity.id
_entity.type
_entity.pdbx_description
1 polymer ?
#
loop_
_entity_poly.entity_id
_entity_poly.type
_entity_poly.pdbx_seq_one_letter_code
_entity_poly.pdbx_strand_id
1 'polypeptide(L)'
;VNINGEKSHAIVDNALKVLEHLQHRGAEGADNKTGDGAGIMVQIPHEFILLQGIAVPERGRYGTGMVFLPDNDKSIEEIMKIITDEVEAHKLKLSHVRDVPTNNDVLGRDAMATKPLIRQIFITGFTDIDTAERTLYVVRKHIENKVGASKIEGKKDFYFVSLSTQTLIYKGMLTSSQLRTFYPDLESPYFTTALALVHSRFSTNTFPTWGLAQP
;
A
#
# COMPACT_ATOMS: atom_id res chain seq x y z
N VAL A 1 -17.46 7.50 -6.04
CA VAL A 1 -17.49 8.39 -4.88
C VAL A 1 -18.92 8.58 -4.41
N ASN A 2 -19.13 8.60 -3.09
CA ASN A 2 -20.35 9.06 -2.45
C ASN A 2 -20.11 10.48 -1.93
N ILE A 3 -20.84 11.46 -2.47
CA ILE A 3 -20.64 12.89 -2.14
C ILE A 3 -21.14 13.25 -0.72
N ASN A 4 -22.01 12.43 -0.14
CA ASN A 4 -22.47 12.60 1.25
C ASN A 4 -21.50 11.97 2.28
N GLY A 5 -20.42 11.34 1.83
CA GLY A 5 -19.43 10.74 2.70
C GLY A 5 -19.82 9.37 3.28
N GLU A 6 -20.94 8.79 2.87
CA GLU A 6 -21.39 7.47 3.31
C GLU A 6 -20.46 6.39 2.77
N LYS A 7 -19.87 5.62 3.68
CA LYS A 7 -18.93 4.55 3.35
C LYS A 7 -19.66 3.24 3.09
N SER A 8 -19.27 2.55 2.02
CA SER A 8 -19.76 1.20 1.74
C SER A 8 -18.70 0.36 1.03
N HIS A 9 -18.82 -0.96 1.14
CA HIS A 9 -18.01 -1.89 0.35
C HIS A 9 -18.39 -1.85 -1.14
N ALA A 10 -19.65 -1.51 -1.45
CA ALA A 10 -20.12 -1.37 -2.83
C ALA A 10 -19.30 -0.35 -3.65
N ILE A 11 -18.73 0.68 -3.02
CA ILE A 11 -17.86 1.65 -3.69
C ILE A 11 -16.53 1.00 -4.08
N VAL A 12 -15.96 0.15 -3.22
CA VAL A 12 -14.75 -0.64 -3.52
C VAL A 12 -15.04 -1.59 -4.68
N ASP A 13 -16.12 -2.37 -4.58
CA ASP A 13 -16.54 -3.34 -5.58
C ASP A 13 -16.77 -2.68 -6.95
N ASN A 14 -17.50 -1.57 -6.99
CA ASN A 14 -17.73 -0.83 -8.22
C ASN A 14 -16.44 -0.25 -8.81
N ALA A 15 -15.51 0.24 -7.98
CA ALA A 15 -14.23 0.75 -8.45
C ALA A 15 -13.38 -0.37 -9.08
N LEU A 16 -13.35 -1.55 -8.46
CA LEU A 16 -12.66 -2.72 -9.01
C LEU A 16 -13.31 -3.20 -10.32
N LYS A 17 -14.63 -3.21 -10.43
CA LYS A 17 -15.34 -3.49 -11.69
C LYS A 17 -14.99 -2.48 -12.79
N VAL A 18 -14.93 -1.18 -12.48
CA VAL A 18 -14.48 -0.17 -13.43
C VAL A 18 -13.05 -0.45 -13.89
N LEU A 19 -12.16 -0.81 -12.97
CA LEU A 19 -10.78 -1.17 -13.29
C LEU A 19 -10.71 -2.40 -14.22
N GLU A 20 -11.50 -3.44 -13.94
CA GLU A 20 -11.61 -4.64 -14.78
C GLU A 20 -12.10 -4.31 -16.19
N HIS A 21 -13.11 -3.44 -16.34
CA HIS A 21 -13.59 -2.98 -17.64
C HIS A 21 -12.57 -2.13 -18.42
N LEU A 22 -11.55 -1.60 -17.75
CA LEU A 22 -10.46 -0.85 -18.38
C LEU A 22 -9.27 -1.75 -18.77
N GLN A 23 -9.38 -3.08 -18.67
CA GLN A 23 -8.31 -4.02 -19.00
C GLN A 23 -7.69 -3.80 -20.39
N HIS A 24 -8.52 -3.42 -21.38
CA HIS A 24 -8.07 -3.08 -22.74
C HIS A 24 -7.08 -1.89 -22.80
N ARG A 25 -6.95 -1.13 -21.72
CA ARG A 25 -6.01 -0.02 -21.59
C ARG A 25 -4.74 -0.41 -20.83
N GLY A 26 -4.72 -1.57 -20.19
CA GLY A 26 -3.53 -2.15 -19.56
C GLY A 26 -2.60 -2.77 -20.60
N ALA A 27 -1.36 -3.03 -20.20
CA ALA A 27 -0.46 -3.87 -20.95
C ALA A 27 -0.07 -5.09 -20.13
N GLU A 28 0.22 -6.17 -20.81
CA GLU A 28 0.65 -7.44 -20.23
C GLU A 28 2.06 -7.74 -20.70
N GLY A 29 2.86 -8.35 -19.84
CA GLY A 29 4.20 -8.83 -20.16
C GLY A 29 4.18 -10.03 -21.12
N ALA A 30 5.36 -10.47 -21.50
CA ALA A 30 5.53 -11.58 -22.43
C ALA A 30 4.98 -12.93 -21.90
N ASP A 31 4.72 -13.04 -20.60
CA ASP A 31 4.11 -14.20 -19.95
C ASP A 31 2.58 -14.18 -19.96
N ASN A 32 1.96 -13.13 -20.53
CA ASN A 32 0.52 -12.88 -20.60
C ASN A 32 -0.20 -12.89 -19.23
N LYS A 33 0.54 -12.71 -18.13
CA LYS A 33 0.03 -12.69 -16.76
C LYS A 33 0.62 -11.55 -15.92
N THR A 34 1.85 -11.12 -16.21
CA THR A 34 2.44 -9.97 -15.53
C THR A 34 1.86 -8.69 -16.09
N GLY A 35 1.18 -7.91 -15.25
CA GLY A 35 0.62 -6.62 -15.65
C GLY A 35 1.61 -5.47 -15.49
N ASP A 36 1.40 -4.38 -16.23
CA ASP A 36 2.16 -3.12 -16.11
C ASP A 36 1.94 -2.42 -14.78
N GLY A 37 0.86 -2.77 -14.10
CA GLY A 37 0.48 -2.20 -12.82
C GLY A 37 -1.02 -1.92 -12.74
N ALA A 38 -1.58 -2.26 -11.60
CA ALA A 38 -2.93 -1.89 -11.21
C ALA A 38 -2.97 -1.55 -9.73
N GLY A 39 -3.89 -0.68 -9.35
CA GLY A 39 -4.04 -0.31 -7.95
C GLY A 39 -5.34 0.42 -7.66
N ILE A 40 -5.61 0.52 -6.36
CA ILE A 40 -6.75 1.23 -5.80
C ILE A 40 -6.30 2.06 -4.59
N MET A 41 -6.69 3.32 -4.55
CA MET A 41 -6.62 4.18 -3.38
C MET A 41 -8.01 4.31 -2.77
N VAL A 42 -8.10 4.14 -1.47
CA VAL A 42 -9.33 4.25 -0.68
C VAL A 42 -9.09 5.10 0.55
N GLN A 43 -10.15 5.56 1.19
CA GLN A 43 -10.03 6.06 2.56
C GLN A 43 -9.69 4.90 3.49
N ILE A 44 -8.95 5.17 4.58
CA ILE A 44 -8.60 4.14 5.56
C ILE A 44 -9.86 3.42 6.05
N PRO A 45 -9.95 2.08 5.84
CA PRO A 45 -11.09 1.26 6.24
C PRO A 45 -10.99 0.90 7.73
N HIS A 46 -11.28 1.85 8.62
CA HIS A 46 -11.05 1.76 10.06
C HIS A 46 -11.69 0.53 10.70
N GLU A 47 -12.96 0.25 10.38
CA GLU A 47 -13.68 -0.90 10.94
C GLU A 47 -13.03 -2.22 10.55
N PHE A 48 -12.57 -2.32 9.29
CA PHE A 48 -11.81 -3.48 8.83
C PHE A 48 -10.52 -3.67 9.64
N ILE A 49 -9.78 -2.58 9.92
CA ILE A 49 -8.54 -2.63 10.72
C ILE A 49 -8.82 -3.13 12.14
N LEU A 50 -9.87 -2.64 12.79
CA LEU A 50 -10.27 -3.10 14.12
C LEU A 50 -10.63 -4.59 14.13
N LEU A 51 -11.31 -5.08 13.08
CA LEU A 51 -11.66 -6.50 12.95
C LEU A 51 -10.44 -7.41 12.70
N GLN A 52 -9.33 -6.86 12.21
CA GLN A 52 -8.06 -7.58 12.17
C GLN A 52 -7.37 -7.70 13.53
N GLY A 53 -8.00 -7.24 14.61
CA GLY A 53 -7.43 -7.24 15.96
C GLY A 53 -6.40 -6.16 16.21
N ILE A 54 -6.28 -5.18 15.31
CA ILE A 54 -5.31 -4.10 15.42
C ILE A 54 -5.91 -2.95 16.22
N ALA A 55 -5.37 -2.73 17.43
CA ALA A 55 -5.78 -1.63 18.28
C ALA A 55 -5.20 -0.31 17.76
N VAL A 56 -6.06 0.54 17.20
CA VAL A 56 -5.71 1.89 16.77
C VAL A 56 -6.63 2.93 17.42
N PRO A 57 -6.17 4.18 17.60
CA PRO A 57 -7.03 5.29 18.03
C PRO A 57 -8.16 5.55 17.03
N GLU A 58 -9.01 6.53 17.35
CA GLU A 58 -10.07 7.02 16.46
C GLU A 58 -9.50 7.42 15.09
N ARG A 59 -10.37 7.43 14.08
CA ARG A 59 -10.03 7.87 12.72
C ARG A 59 -9.37 9.24 12.71
N GLY A 60 -8.32 9.39 11.87
CA GLY A 60 -7.53 10.61 11.76
C GLY A 60 -6.49 10.80 12.88
N ARG A 61 -6.50 9.96 13.93
CA ARG A 61 -5.54 10.03 15.05
C ARG A 61 -4.40 9.02 14.93
N TYR A 62 -4.30 8.30 13.82
CA TYR A 62 -3.20 7.41 13.48
C TYR A 62 -2.89 7.50 12.00
N GLY A 63 -1.64 7.26 11.65
CA GLY A 63 -1.21 7.08 10.28
C GLY A 63 -1.07 5.59 9.97
N THR A 64 -1.39 5.22 8.74
CA THR A 64 -1.11 3.86 8.25
C THR A 64 -0.67 3.92 6.80
N GLY A 65 0.08 2.92 6.38
CA GLY A 65 0.52 2.82 4.99
C GLY A 65 1.10 1.46 4.65
N MET A 66 1.11 1.17 3.37
CA MET A 66 1.74 -0.02 2.83
C MET A 66 3.21 0.24 2.53
N VAL A 67 4.03 -0.73 2.86
CA VAL A 67 5.47 -0.72 2.62
C VAL A 67 5.86 -1.97 1.86
N PHE A 68 6.58 -1.80 0.76
CA PHE A 68 7.28 -2.88 0.08
C PHE A 68 8.67 -3.02 0.67
N LEU A 69 9.07 -4.25 0.97
CA LEU A 69 10.34 -4.60 1.59
C LEU A 69 11.06 -5.65 0.73
N PRO A 70 12.40 -5.68 0.72
CA PRO A 70 13.14 -6.72 0.04
C PRO A 70 12.82 -8.11 0.62
N ASP A 71 13.05 -9.16 -0.16
CA ASP A 71 12.85 -10.56 0.25
C ASP A 71 14.14 -11.09 0.91
N ASN A 72 14.54 -10.50 2.05
CA ASN A 72 15.71 -10.89 2.83
C ASN A 72 15.52 -10.47 4.28
N ASP A 73 15.48 -11.43 5.20
CA ASP A 73 15.16 -11.19 6.61
C ASP A 73 16.07 -10.15 7.27
N LYS A 74 17.38 -10.22 7.04
CA LYS A 74 18.32 -9.26 7.60
C LYS A 74 18.04 -7.84 7.10
N SER A 75 17.79 -7.68 5.81
CA SER A 75 17.48 -6.39 5.21
C SER A 75 16.14 -5.84 5.70
N ILE A 76 15.16 -6.72 5.90
CA ILE A 76 13.86 -6.37 6.51
C ILE A 76 14.08 -5.83 7.92
N GLU A 77 14.83 -6.53 8.76
CA GLU A 77 15.13 -6.11 10.14
C GLU A 77 15.82 -4.74 10.18
N GLU A 78 16.85 -4.55 9.35
CA GLU A 78 17.59 -3.28 9.27
C GLU A 78 16.69 -2.13 8.81
N ILE A 79 15.84 -2.34 7.80
CA ILE A 79 14.89 -1.32 7.32
C ILE A 79 13.82 -1.03 8.37
N MET A 80 13.25 -2.06 8.98
CA MET A 80 12.24 -1.89 10.02
C MET A 80 12.82 -1.15 11.25
N LYS A 81 14.09 -1.38 11.57
CA LYS A 81 14.79 -0.61 12.60
C LYS A 81 14.90 0.87 12.22
N ILE A 82 15.29 1.20 10.97
CA ILE A 82 15.33 2.58 10.49
C ILE A 82 13.95 3.24 10.59
N ILE A 83 12.88 2.51 10.22
CA ILE A 83 11.49 2.99 10.32
C ILE A 83 11.16 3.32 11.79
N THR A 84 11.44 2.39 12.70
CA THR A 84 11.15 2.56 14.13
C THR A 84 11.92 3.74 14.71
N ASP A 85 13.24 3.78 14.50
CA ASP A 85 14.11 4.83 15.00
C ASP A 85 13.68 6.22 14.50
N GLU A 86 13.25 6.33 13.24
CA GLU A 86 12.82 7.61 12.66
C GLU A 86 11.44 8.04 13.18
N VAL A 87 10.51 7.11 13.31
CA VAL A 87 9.19 7.38 13.90
C VAL A 87 9.36 7.89 15.35
N GLU A 88 10.22 7.25 16.15
CA GLU A 88 10.50 7.64 17.54
C GLU A 88 11.22 9.00 17.62
N ALA A 89 12.15 9.28 16.69
CA ALA A 89 12.84 10.59 16.61
C ALA A 89 11.85 11.76 16.42
N HIS A 90 10.69 11.50 15.80
CA HIS A 90 9.61 12.46 15.64
C HIS A 90 8.57 12.40 16.77
N LYS A 91 8.89 11.74 17.91
CA LYS A 91 8.01 11.57 19.08
C LYS A 91 6.70 10.84 18.77
N LEU A 92 6.71 10.01 17.74
CA LEU A 92 5.63 9.12 17.34
C LEU A 92 5.97 7.69 17.76
N LYS A 93 5.01 6.78 17.61
CA LYS A 93 5.16 5.36 17.94
C LYS A 93 4.74 4.50 16.75
N LEU A 94 5.61 3.60 16.32
CA LEU A 94 5.23 2.48 15.46
C LEU A 94 4.45 1.48 16.32
N SER A 95 3.11 1.58 16.29
CA SER A 95 2.23 0.87 17.22
C SER A 95 1.95 -0.56 16.78
N HIS A 96 1.92 -0.82 15.48
CA HIS A 96 1.67 -2.16 14.93
C HIS A 96 2.28 -2.31 13.55
N VAL A 97 2.62 -3.54 13.20
CA VAL A 97 3.05 -3.97 11.86
C VAL A 97 2.28 -5.23 11.50
N ARG A 98 1.70 -5.26 10.32
CA ARG A 98 0.91 -6.38 9.81
C ARG A 98 1.51 -6.86 8.50
N ASP A 99 1.69 -8.17 8.34
CA ASP A 99 1.92 -8.76 7.03
C ASP A 99 0.61 -8.73 6.23
N VAL A 100 0.65 -8.17 5.02
CA VAL A 100 -0.55 -8.06 4.18
C VAL A 100 -0.79 -9.38 3.47
N PRO A 101 -1.98 -10.00 3.63
CA PRO A 101 -2.31 -11.23 2.93
C PRO A 101 -2.29 -11.02 1.41
N THR A 102 -1.63 -11.92 0.69
CA THR A 102 -1.57 -11.91 -0.77
C THR A 102 -1.76 -13.30 -1.33
N ASN A 103 -2.49 -13.39 -2.45
CA ASN A 103 -2.62 -14.63 -3.22
C ASN A 103 -1.64 -14.61 -4.39
N ASN A 104 -0.56 -15.36 -4.25
CA ASN A 104 0.51 -15.40 -5.24
C ASN A 104 0.15 -16.21 -6.50
N ASP A 105 -0.87 -17.07 -6.46
CA ASP A 105 -1.25 -17.97 -7.56
C ASP A 105 -1.71 -17.20 -8.81
N VAL A 106 -2.13 -15.94 -8.63
CA VAL A 106 -2.59 -15.10 -9.73
C VAL A 106 -1.46 -14.38 -10.45
N LEU A 107 -0.24 -14.35 -9.88
CA LEU A 107 0.88 -13.61 -10.44
C LEU A 107 1.45 -14.26 -11.69
N GLY A 108 1.90 -13.43 -12.62
CA GLY A 108 2.78 -13.86 -13.70
C GLY A 108 4.20 -14.11 -13.19
N ARG A 109 4.98 -14.84 -13.98
CA ARG A 109 6.35 -15.24 -13.61
C ARG A 109 7.24 -14.04 -13.24
N ASP A 110 7.19 -12.99 -14.04
CA ASP A 110 8.09 -11.85 -13.85
C ASP A 110 7.67 -10.98 -12.65
N ALA A 111 6.35 -10.84 -12.41
CA ALA A 111 5.82 -10.21 -11.20
C ALA A 111 6.18 -11.02 -9.95
N MET A 112 6.09 -12.34 -10.00
CA MET A 112 6.44 -13.22 -8.90
C MET A 112 7.94 -13.17 -8.57
N ALA A 113 8.81 -13.16 -9.58
CA ALA A 113 10.26 -13.11 -9.42
C ALA A 113 10.78 -11.83 -8.73
N THR A 114 9.99 -10.76 -8.78
CA THR A 114 10.34 -9.44 -8.21
C THR A 114 9.39 -8.99 -7.11
N LYS A 115 8.51 -9.90 -6.63
CA LYS A 115 7.51 -9.58 -5.60
C LYS A 115 8.19 -9.19 -4.29
N PRO A 116 7.92 -7.98 -3.75
CA PRO A 116 8.39 -7.60 -2.43
C PRO A 116 7.59 -8.30 -1.33
N LEU A 117 8.15 -8.35 -0.13
CA LEU A 117 7.33 -8.55 1.06
C LEU A 117 6.47 -7.30 1.28
N ILE A 118 5.18 -7.48 1.54
CA ILE A 118 4.22 -6.37 1.70
C ILE A 118 3.79 -6.29 3.15
N ARG A 119 4.12 -5.18 3.81
CA ARG A 119 3.69 -4.88 5.18
C ARG A 119 2.84 -3.64 5.25
N GLN A 120 1.91 -3.65 6.17
CA GLN A 120 1.15 -2.47 6.59
C GLN A 120 1.65 -2.03 7.96
N ILE A 121 2.03 -0.76 8.08
CA ILE A 121 2.51 -0.16 9.33
C ILE A 121 1.47 0.80 9.90
N PHE A 122 1.48 0.95 11.22
CA PHE A 122 0.58 1.84 11.95
C PHE A 122 1.39 2.73 12.88
N ILE A 123 1.19 4.04 12.76
CA ILE A 123 1.91 5.07 13.52
C ILE A 123 0.90 5.88 14.32
N THR A 124 1.19 6.04 15.61
CA THR A 124 0.34 6.76 16.58
C THR A 124 1.17 7.78 17.36
N GLY A 125 0.51 8.57 18.22
CA GLY A 125 1.18 9.55 19.07
C GLY A 125 1.12 10.98 18.54
N PHE A 126 0.29 11.26 17.53
CA PHE A 126 0.09 12.63 17.04
C PHE A 126 -0.53 13.51 18.14
N THR A 127 0.16 14.59 18.48
CA THR A 127 -0.33 15.62 19.41
C THR A 127 -1.20 16.65 18.70
N ASP A 128 -0.93 16.89 17.44
CA ASP A 128 -1.64 17.83 16.58
C ASP A 128 -2.07 17.10 15.28
N ILE A 129 -3.38 16.97 15.10
CA ILE A 129 -3.99 16.28 13.97
C ILE A 129 -3.84 17.08 12.68
N ASP A 130 -3.89 18.40 12.76
CA ASP A 130 -3.83 19.29 11.59
C ASP A 130 -2.46 19.22 10.89
N THR A 131 -1.41 18.88 11.64
CA THR A 131 -0.06 18.70 11.11
C THR A 131 0.34 17.25 10.87
N ALA A 132 -0.51 16.28 11.22
CA ALA A 132 -0.19 14.85 11.16
C ALA A 132 0.23 14.38 9.76
N GLU A 133 -0.47 14.78 8.71
CA GLU A 133 -0.11 14.45 7.32
C GLU A 133 1.29 14.98 6.95
N ARG A 134 1.59 16.23 7.31
CA ARG A 134 2.91 16.83 7.07
C ARG A 134 3.99 16.09 7.83
N THR A 135 3.72 15.73 9.08
CA THR A 135 4.66 14.97 9.92
C THR A 135 4.94 13.60 9.30
N LEU A 136 3.92 12.87 8.87
CA LEU A 136 4.08 11.60 8.18
C LEU A 136 4.88 11.74 6.89
N TYR A 137 4.64 12.79 6.11
CA TYR A 137 5.43 13.07 4.91
C TYR A 137 6.92 13.27 5.22
N VAL A 138 7.24 14.04 6.26
CA VAL A 138 8.63 14.28 6.68
C VAL A 138 9.28 12.97 7.17
N VAL A 139 8.60 12.23 8.04
CA VAL A 139 9.05 10.92 8.53
C VAL A 139 9.34 9.98 7.36
N ARG A 140 8.40 9.85 6.43
CA ARG A 140 8.57 9.04 5.22
C ARG A 140 9.81 9.44 4.44
N LYS A 141 10.01 10.74 4.18
CA LYS A 141 11.16 11.23 3.41
C LYS A 141 12.49 11.00 4.12
N HIS A 142 12.53 11.15 5.43
CA HIS A 142 13.71 10.83 6.21
C HIS A 142 14.06 9.34 6.14
N ILE A 143 13.06 8.46 6.27
CA ILE A 143 13.25 6.99 6.14
C ILE A 143 13.75 6.66 4.73
N GLU A 144 13.08 7.14 3.68
CA GLU A 144 13.48 6.92 2.28
C GLU A 144 14.95 7.34 2.04
N ASN A 145 15.35 8.49 2.56
CA ASN A 145 16.71 9.00 2.43
C ASN A 145 17.72 8.13 3.21
N LYS A 146 17.41 7.73 4.46
CA LYS A 146 18.28 6.88 5.28
C LYS A 146 18.48 5.50 4.65
N VAL A 147 17.39 4.87 4.20
CA VAL A 147 17.48 3.57 3.50
C VAL A 147 18.26 3.72 2.20
N GLY A 148 17.98 4.76 1.40
CA GLY A 148 18.71 5.04 0.16
C GLY A 148 20.21 5.23 0.34
N ALA A 149 20.64 5.91 1.41
CA ALA A 149 22.05 6.14 1.75
C ALA A 149 22.72 4.93 2.42
N SER A 150 21.97 3.94 2.90
CA SER A 150 22.49 2.75 3.58
C SER A 150 23.25 1.80 2.64
N LYS A 151 23.87 0.77 3.22
CA LYS A 151 24.48 -0.35 2.50
C LYS A 151 23.62 -1.61 2.55
N ILE A 152 22.32 -1.47 2.87
CA ILE A 152 21.40 -2.58 2.99
C ILE A 152 21.23 -3.25 1.63
N GLU A 153 21.34 -4.56 1.59
CA GLU A 153 21.15 -5.37 0.39
C GLU A 153 19.67 -5.30 -0.04
N GLY A 154 19.40 -5.22 -1.34
CA GLY A 154 18.02 -5.14 -1.85
C GLY A 154 17.27 -3.83 -1.52
N LYS A 155 17.93 -2.79 -0.97
CA LYS A 155 17.31 -1.51 -0.61
C LYS A 155 16.52 -0.84 -1.75
N LYS A 156 16.83 -1.17 -3.00
CA LYS A 156 16.10 -0.68 -4.20
C LYS A 156 14.65 -1.17 -4.25
N ASP A 157 14.36 -2.28 -3.56
CA ASP A 157 13.04 -2.89 -3.50
C ASP A 157 12.21 -2.33 -2.34
N PHE A 158 12.83 -1.50 -1.48
CA PHE A 158 12.12 -0.74 -0.45
C PHE A 158 11.34 0.42 -1.06
N TYR A 159 10.04 0.46 -0.75
CA TYR A 159 9.17 1.52 -1.26
C TYR A 159 7.97 1.76 -0.34
N PHE A 160 7.71 3.02 0.01
CA PHE A 160 6.45 3.40 0.64
C PHE A 160 5.36 3.53 -0.43
N VAL A 161 4.42 2.61 -0.44
CA VAL A 161 3.23 2.69 -1.31
C VAL A 161 2.33 3.85 -0.90
N SER A 162 2.06 3.94 0.40
CA SER A 162 1.34 5.05 1.02
C SER A 162 1.78 5.21 2.48
N LEU A 163 1.57 6.40 3.03
CA LEU A 163 1.62 6.68 4.47
C LEU A 163 0.78 7.92 4.73
N SER A 164 -0.39 7.77 5.35
CA SER A 164 -1.37 8.84 5.52
C SER A 164 -2.27 8.56 6.73
N THR A 165 -2.91 9.60 7.27
CA THR A 165 -4.00 9.48 8.25
C THR A 165 -5.38 9.33 7.59
N GLN A 166 -5.46 9.44 6.26
CA GLN A 166 -6.73 9.51 5.52
C GLN A 166 -6.90 8.41 4.48
N THR A 167 -5.82 8.06 3.75
CA THR A 167 -5.90 7.17 2.60
C THR A 167 -4.96 5.97 2.72
N LEU A 168 -5.31 4.89 2.04
CA LEU A 168 -4.55 3.67 1.93
C LEU A 168 -4.53 3.21 0.47
N ILE A 169 -3.39 2.74 -0.01
CA ILE A 169 -3.18 2.31 -1.39
C ILE A 169 -2.80 0.84 -1.44
N TYR A 170 -3.51 0.08 -2.26
CA TYR A 170 -3.17 -1.27 -2.70
C TYR A 170 -2.76 -1.23 -4.16
N LYS A 171 -1.58 -1.71 -4.50
CA LYS A 171 -1.07 -1.71 -5.88
C LYS A 171 -0.02 -2.79 -6.09
N GLY A 172 0.29 -3.09 -7.34
CA GLY A 172 1.36 -4.03 -7.69
C GLY A 172 1.55 -4.18 -9.19
N MET A 173 2.50 -5.02 -9.59
CA MET A 173 2.70 -5.46 -10.98
C MET A 173 1.60 -6.46 -11.37
N LEU A 174 0.38 -5.96 -11.44
CA LEU A 174 -0.84 -6.72 -11.61
C LEU A 174 -1.55 -6.25 -12.88
N THR A 175 -2.33 -7.15 -13.48
CA THR A 175 -3.39 -6.76 -14.40
C THR A 175 -4.59 -6.23 -13.62
N SER A 176 -5.49 -5.54 -14.29
CA SER A 176 -6.71 -5.01 -13.68
C SER A 176 -7.55 -6.09 -12.98
N SER A 177 -7.65 -7.27 -13.57
CA SER A 177 -8.43 -8.40 -13.04
C SER A 177 -7.76 -9.12 -11.86
N GLN A 178 -6.45 -8.99 -11.71
CA GLN A 178 -5.72 -9.66 -10.62
C GLN A 178 -5.80 -8.92 -9.29
N LEU A 179 -6.00 -7.60 -9.28
CA LEU A 179 -5.89 -6.78 -8.08
C LEU A 179 -6.79 -7.27 -6.94
N ARG A 180 -8.05 -7.59 -7.23
CA ARG A 180 -9.02 -8.10 -6.26
C ARG A 180 -8.56 -9.42 -5.64
N THR A 181 -8.21 -10.38 -6.49
CA THR A 181 -7.85 -11.73 -6.06
C THR A 181 -6.47 -11.77 -5.38
N PHE A 182 -5.56 -10.88 -5.79
CA PHE A 182 -4.24 -10.76 -5.18
C PHE A 182 -4.29 -10.23 -3.74
N TYR A 183 -5.20 -9.29 -3.47
CA TYR A 183 -5.39 -8.72 -2.13
C TYR A 183 -6.75 -9.12 -1.53
N PRO A 184 -6.84 -10.25 -0.78
CA PRO A 184 -8.07 -10.70 -0.15
C PRO A 184 -8.74 -9.68 0.76
N ASP A 185 -7.98 -8.73 1.32
CA ASP A 185 -8.49 -7.61 2.10
C ASP A 185 -9.61 -6.85 1.37
N LEU A 186 -9.47 -6.68 0.04
CA LEU A 186 -10.41 -5.94 -0.80
C LEU A 186 -11.77 -6.63 -0.97
N GLU A 187 -11.88 -7.91 -0.63
CA GLU A 187 -13.13 -8.69 -0.67
C GLU A 187 -13.93 -8.63 0.64
N SER A 188 -13.31 -8.12 1.71
CA SER A 188 -13.99 -8.03 2.99
C SER A 188 -15.16 -7.04 2.95
N PRO A 189 -16.37 -7.43 3.38
CA PRO A 189 -17.52 -6.52 3.44
C PRO A 189 -17.31 -5.35 4.40
N TYR A 190 -16.37 -5.46 5.33
CA TYR A 190 -15.99 -4.40 6.27
C TYR A 190 -14.93 -3.45 5.70
N PHE A 191 -14.36 -3.78 4.54
CA PHE A 191 -13.46 -2.89 3.83
C PHE A 191 -14.28 -1.83 3.08
N THR A 192 -14.61 -0.74 3.78
CA THR A 192 -15.56 0.29 3.32
C THR A 192 -14.88 1.62 3.06
N THR A 193 -15.35 2.33 2.05
CA THR A 193 -14.88 3.68 1.69
C THR A 193 -16.03 4.51 1.11
N ALA A 194 -15.93 5.85 1.20
CA ALA A 194 -16.81 6.76 0.45
C ALA A 194 -16.17 7.22 -0.87
N LEU A 195 -14.86 7.01 -1.03
CA LEU A 195 -14.12 7.38 -2.24
C LEU A 195 -13.13 6.27 -2.59
N ALA A 196 -13.13 5.87 -3.86
CA ALA A 196 -12.10 5.02 -4.43
C ALA A 196 -11.56 5.64 -5.72
N LEU A 197 -10.24 5.63 -5.88
CA LEU A 197 -9.55 5.96 -7.12
C LEU A 197 -8.84 4.69 -7.60
N VAL A 198 -9.06 4.33 -8.87
CA VAL A 198 -8.42 3.17 -9.49
C VAL A 198 -7.59 3.60 -10.68
N HIS A 199 -6.52 2.87 -10.91
CA HIS A 199 -5.61 3.08 -12.04
C HIS A 199 -5.13 1.75 -12.59
N SER A 200 -5.08 1.68 -13.92
CA SER A 200 -4.51 0.57 -14.67
C SER A 200 -3.46 1.11 -15.61
N ARG A 201 -2.28 0.51 -15.59
CA ARG A 201 -1.13 0.84 -16.40
C ARG A 201 -0.26 1.95 -15.83
N PHE A 202 1.04 1.75 -15.93
CA PHE A 202 2.05 2.72 -15.49
C PHE A 202 2.42 3.70 -16.61
N SER A 203 3.26 3.31 -17.56
CA SER A 203 3.76 4.19 -18.60
C SER A 203 4.15 3.38 -19.83
N THR A 204 3.97 3.95 -21.01
CA THR A 204 4.36 3.30 -22.29
C THR A 204 5.86 3.20 -22.52
N ASN A 205 6.67 3.94 -21.77
CA ASN A 205 8.10 4.12 -22.06
C ASN A 205 9.04 3.67 -20.92
N THR A 206 8.51 2.98 -19.90
CA THR A 206 9.29 2.50 -18.76
C THR A 206 9.00 1.03 -18.49
N PHE A 207 10.01 0.31 -18.00
CA PHE A 207 9.79 -1.06 -17.52
C PHE A 207 9.00 -1.00 -16.21
N PRO A 208 7.92 -1.78 -16.07
CA PRO A 208 7.12 -1.82 -14.86
C PRO A 208 7.93 -2.41 -13.69
N THR A 209 7.71 -1.88 -12.52
CA THR A 209 8.20 -2.42 -11.25
C THR A 209 7.12 -2.29 -10.19
N TRP A 210 7.22 -3.07 -9.11
CA TRP A 210 6.27 -3.00 -8.00
C TRP A 210 6.15 -1.58 -7.42
N GLY A 211 7.27 -0.89 -7.22
CA GLY A 211 7.29 0.47 -6.70
C GLY A 211 6.70 1.52 -7.63
N LEU A 212 6.83 1.31 -8.94
CA LEU A 212 6.37 2.27 -9.96
C LEU A 212 4.94 2.02 -10.43
N ALA A 213 4.33 0.86 -10.14
CA ALA A 213 2.91 0.65 -10.39
C ALA A 213 2.07 1.75 -9.72
N GLN A 214 1.01 2.22 -10.37
CA GLN A 214 0.11 3.27 -9.88
C GLN A 214 -1.15 2.65 -9.23
N PRO A 215 -1.91 3.27 -8.35
CA PRO A 215 -2.64 4.49 -8.58
C PRO A 215 -1.86 5.74 -8.55
#